data_f9223a59d7f47ed8aa52029330d80f1c
#
_entry.id   f9223a59d7f47ed8aa52029330d80f1c
#
_cell.length_a   1.000
_cell.length_b   1.000
_cell.length_c   1.000
_cell.angle_alpha   90.00
_cell.angle_beta   90.00
_cell.angle_gamma   90.00
#
_symmetry.space_group_name_H-M   'P 1'
#
loop_
_entity.id
_entity.type
_entity.pdbx_description
1 polymer ?
#
loop_
_entity_poly.entity_id
_entity_poly.type
_entity_poly.pdbx_seq_one_letter_code
_entity_poly.pdbx_strand_id
1 'polypeptide(L)'
;NIIFGPMHQNQIKPLSDFAEKNDIRLVIPFSQKGEEVFNNPAVYQINTPQSYLYSEVYEHFTRQFPNANVIFIEPASVDKEKAEFISGLKQELKSKGIPMRTVSESATKETLKAALRSDKENIFIPTSGNNVLLIKILPQLTLLVRENPAENIHLFGYPEWQTYTRDHLENFFELDV
;
A
#
# COMPACT_ATOMS: atom_id res chain seq x y z
N ASN A 1 30.78 20.70 2.81
CA ASN A 1 29.51 21.35 3.13
C ASN A 1 28.39 20.31 3.21
N ILE A 2 27.36 20.62 4.03
CA ILE A 2 26.19 19.72 4.22
C ILE A 2 24.92 20.56 4.11
N ILE A 3 23.92 20.01 3.43
CA ILE A 3 22.55 20.55 3.38
C ILE A 3 21.63 19.54 4.07
N PHE A 4 20.76 20.01 4.97
CA PHE A 4 19.67 19.23 5.55
C PHE A 4 18.35 19.65 4.90
N GLY A 5 17.64 18.70 4.29
CA GLY A 5 16.40 18.95 3.54
C GLY A 5 16.31 18.08 2.32
N PRO A 6 15.38 18.34 1.40
CA PRO A 6 14.32 19.34 1.49
C PRO A 6 13.14 18.88 2.35
N MET A 7 12.18 19.80 2.57
CA MET A 7 10.91 19.49 3.24
C MET A 7 9.89 18.89 2.28
N HIS A 8 10.01 19.17 0.98
CA HIS A 8 9.05 18.73 -0.03
C HIS A 8 9.70 17.76 -1.01
N GLN A 9 8.97 16.69 -1.34
CA GLN A 9 9.45 15.61 -2.20
C GLN A 9 9.86 16.08 -3.60
N ASN A 10 9.12 16.99 -4.20
CA ASN A 10 9.42 17.53 -5.53
C ASN A 10 10.74 18.33 -5.61
N GLN A 11 11.34 18.67 -4.47
CA GLN A 11 12.62 19.37 -4.37
C GLN A 11 13.82 18.42 -4.21
N ILE A 12 13.58 17.11 -3.97
CA ILE A 12 14.65 16.15 -3.72
C ILE A 12 15.59 16.07 -4.92
N LYS A 13 15.04 15.78 -6.09
CA LYS A 13 15.88 15.61 -7.29
C LYS A 13 16.68 16.87 -7.65
N PRO A 14 16.10 18.07 -7.81
CA PRO A 14 16.89 19.24 -8.15
C PRO A 14 17.94 19.59 -7.08
N LEU A 15 17.65 19.32 -5.80
CA LEU A 15 18.62 19.56 -4.73
C LEU A 15 19.73 18.51 -4.72
N SER A 16 19.43 17.27 -5.05
CA SER A 16 20.41 16.19 -5.21
C SER A 16 21.37 16.46 -6.34
N ASP A 17 20.86 16.87 -7.50
CA ASP A 17 21.67 17.25 -8.67
C ASP A 17 22.57 18.46 -8.36
N PHE A 18 22.07 19.43 -7.59
CA PHE A 18 22.85 20.58 -7.12
C PHE A 18 23.95 20.15 -6.15
N ALA A 19 23.63 19.30 -5.18
CA ALA A 19 24.58 18.82 -4.16
C ALA A 19 25.75 18.06 -4.79
N GLU A 20 25.44 17.14 -5.71
CA GLU A 20 26.48 16.40 -6.44
C GLU A 20 27.39 17.32 -7.25
N LYS A 21 26.83 18.25 -8.01
CA LYS A 21 27.58 19.19 -8.85
C LYS A 21 28.52 20.11 -8.05
N ASN A 22 28.19 20.40 -6.80
CA ASN A 22 28.93 21.33 -5.95
C ASN A 22 29.74 20.67 -4.83
N ASP A 23 29.88 19.34 -4.84
CA ASP A 23 30.55 18.55 -3.80
C ASP A 23 29.98 18.87 -2.39
N ILE A 24 28.65 18.89 -2.30
CA ILE A 24 27.88 19.11 -1.07
C ILE A 24 27.18 17.79 -0.71
N ARG A 25 27.19 17.43 0.57
CA ARG A 25 26.41 16.30 1.07
C ARG A 25 25.00 16.73 1.36
N LEU A 26 24.01 16.03 0.79
CA LEU A 26 22.59 16.25 1.04
C LEU A 26 22.06 15.19 2.00
N VAL A 27 21.54 15.63 3.14
CA VAL A 27 20.89 14.76 4.12
C VAL A 27 19.38 14.97 4.05
N ILE A 28 18.62 13.93 3.70
CA ILE A 28 17.16 13.96 3.59
C ILE A 28 16.55 13.32 4.85
N PRO A 29 16.03 14.14 5.80
CA PRO A 29 15.61 13.60 7.09
C PRO A 29 14.18 13.04 7.11
N PHE A 30 13.29 13.49 6.22
CA PHE A 30 11.84 13.25 6.38
C PHE A 30 11.21 12.38 5.28
N SER A 31 11.81 12.27 4.10
CA SER A 31 11.25 11.50 3.01
C SER A 31 11.59 10.02 3.12
N GLN A 32 10.63 9.16 2.76
CA GLN A 32 10.83 7.72 2.52
C GLN A 32 10.72 7.37 1.02
N LYS A 33 10.51 8.39 0.17
CA LYS A 33 10.24 8.22 -1.27
C LYS A 33 11.39 8.72 -2.16
N GLY A 34 12.54 9.06 -1.58
CA GLY A 34 13.71 9.52 -2.34
C GLY A 34 14.52 8.33 -2.85
N GLU A 35 14.48 8.09 -4.15
CA GLU A 35 15.30 7.04 -4.79
C GLU A 35 16.70 7.56 -5.18
N GLU A 36 16.94 8.84 -5.08
CA GLU A 36 18.22 9.49 -5.39
C GLU A 36 19.37 8.93 -4.55
N VAL A 37 19.08 8.45 -3.33
CA VAL A 37 20.07 7.83 -2.44
C VAL A 37 20.75 6.59 -3.06
N PHE A 38 20.07 5.91 -4.00
CA PHE A 38 20.65 4.72 -4.64
C PHE A 38 21.61 5.05 -5.78
N ASN A 39 21.45 6.23 -6.38
CA ASN A 39 22.15 6.59 -7.61
C ASN A 39 23.07 7.80 -7.45
N ASN A 40 22.96 8.56 -6.35
CA ASN A 40 23.73 9.77 -6.11
C ASN A 40 24.53 9.66 -4.80
N PRO A 41 25.88 9.54 -4.88
CA PRO A 41 26.74 9.36 -3.70
C PRO A 41 26.79 10.56 -2.77
N ALA A 42 26.30 11.73 -3.19
CA ALA A 42 26.19 12.91 -2.34
C ALA A 42 24.94 12.91 -1.45
N VAL A 43 23.99 11.96 -1.67
CA VAL A 43 22.70 11.90 -0.98
C VAL A 43 22.71 10.88 0.14
N TYR A 44 22.27 11.31 1.31
CA TYR A 44 22.09 10.49 2.50
C TYR A 44 20.64 10.63 2.96
N GLN A 45 19.92 9.50 3.08
CA GLN A 45 18.55 9.48 3.55
C GLN A 45 18.49 8.82 4.92
N ILE A 46 17.81 9.46 5.88
CA ILE A 46 17.70 8.93 7.25
C ILE A 46 16.63 7.84 7.31
N ASN A 47 15.49 8.06 6.66
CA ASN A 47 14.43 7.06 6.62
C ASN A 47 14.64 6.11 5.45
N THR A 48 14.56 4.80 5.71
CA THR A 48 14.66 3.78 4.66
C THR A 48 13.55 3.97 3.62
N PRO A 49 13.85 4.00 2.32
CA PRO A 49 12.82 4.02 1.28
C PRO A 49 11.87 2.84 1.40
N GLN A 50 10.57 3.08 1.23
CA GLN A 50 9.57 2.01 1.36
C GLN A 50 9.81 0.85 0.39
N SER A 51 10.29 1.13 -0.83
CA SER A 51 10.59 0.10 -1.83
C SER A 51 11.60 -0.95 -1.34
N TYR A 52 12.49 -0.58 -0.43
CA TYR A 52 13.46 -1.51 0.18
C TYR A 52 12.79 -2.59 1.05
N LEU A 53 11.61 -2.28 1.58
CA LEU A 53 10.87 -3.19 2.47
C LEU A 53 9.85 -4.05 1.71
N TYR A 54 9.63 -3.82 0.42
CA TYR A 54 8.57 -4.49 -0.33
C TYR A 54 8.74 -6.01 -0.34
N SER A 55 9.94 -6.51 -0.57
CA SER A 55 10.22 -7.95 -0.56
C SER A 55 9.90 -8.61 0.78
N GLU A 56 10.27 -7.94 1.88
CA GLU A 56 9.98 -8.42 3.23
C GLU A 56 8.47 -8.41 3.52
N VAL A 57 7.76 -7.39 3.05
CA VAL A 57 6.30 -7.32 3.18
C VAL A 57 5.62 -8.44 2.39
N TYR A 58 6.07 -8.72 1.16
CA TYR A 58 5.51 -9.81 0.34
C TYR A 58 5.74 -11.18 1.00
N GLU A 59 6.96 -11.43 1.46
CA GLU A 59 7.31 -12.67 2.14
C GLU A 59 6.54 -12.84 3.45
N HIS A 60 6.43 -11.76 4.24
CA HIS A 60 5.66 -11.78 5.47
C HIS A 60 4.18 -12.05 5.20
N PHE A 61 3.59 -11.36 4.23
CA PHE A 61 2.20 -11.53 3.83
C PHE A 61 1.91 -12.97 3.40
N THR A 62 2.70 -13.53 2.50
CA THR A 62 2.49 -14.89 1.98
C THR A 62 2.74 -15.98 3.02
N ARG A 63 3.60 -15.71 4.01
CA ARG A 63 3.84 -16.60 5.16
C ARG A 63 2.69 -16.55 6.17
N GLN A 64 2.14 -15.35 6.43
CA GLN A 64 1.02 -15.15 7.33
C GLN A 64 -0.28 -15.73 6.76
N PHE A 65 -0.48 -15.59 5.46
CA PHE A 65 -1.72 -15.92 4.76
C PHE A 65 -1.50 -16.92 3.59
N PRO A 66 -0.95 -18.11 3.85
CA PRO A 66 -0.58 -19.04 2.79
C PRO A 66 -1.78 -19.61 2.01
N ASN A 67 -2.97 -19.60 2.61
CA ASN A 67 -4.22 -20.13 2.05
C ASN A 67 -5.25 -19.02 1.76
N ALA A 68 -4.86 -17.76 1.71
CA ALA A 68 -5.78 -16.66 1.48
C ALA A 68 -6.44 -16.71 0.09
N ASN A 69 -7.59 -16.05 0.00
CA ASN A 69 -8.21 -15.60 -1.23
C ASN A 69 -8.03 -14.09 -1.33
N VAL A 70 -7.12 -13.65 -2.18
CA VAL A 70 -6.76 -12.22 -2.28
C VAL A 70 -7.64 -11.53 -3.32
N ILE A 71 -8.24 -10.40 -2.93
CA ILE A 71 -9.17 -9.64 -3.75
C ILE A 71 -8.65 -8.20 -3.87
N PHE A 72 -8.06 -7.88 -5.02
CA PHE A 72 -7.62 -6.51 -5.30
C PHE A 72 -8.81 -5.63 -5.66
N ILE A 73 -8.86 -4.41 -5.08
CA ILE A 73 -9.85 -3.39 -5.43
C ILE A 73 -9.16 -2.30 -6.23
N GLU A 74 -9.52 -2.18 -7.51
CA GLU A 74 -8.91 -1.20 -8.41
C GLU A 74 -9.77 0.07 -8.50
N PRO A 75 -9.17 1.27 -8.29
CA PRO A 75 -9.80 2.55 -8.56
C PRO A 75 -9.97 2.78 -10.06
N ALA A 76 -10.83 3.74 -10.43
CA ALA A 76 -11.01 4.13 -11.83
C ALA A 76 -9.72 4.68 -12.48
N SER A 77 -8.82 5.23 -11.69
CA SER A 77 -7.51 5.73 -12.14
C SER A 77 -6.38 5.02 -11.40
N VAL A 78 -5.37 4.59 -12.13
CA VAL A 78 -4.20 3.90 -11.57
C VAL A 78 -3.44 4.81 -10.60
N ASP A 79 -3.22 4.32 -9.40
CA ASP A 79 -2.32 4.96 -8.43
C ASP A 79 -0.87 4.58 -8.74
N LYS A 80 -0.14 5.54 -9.31
CA LYS A 80 1.27 5.33 -9.70
C LYS A 80 2.19 5.07 -8.51
N GLU A 81 1.86 5.60 -7.32
CA GLU A 81 2.67 5.42 -6.11
C GLU A 81 2.59 3.99 -5.57
N LYS A 82 1.46 3.31 -5.79
CA LYS A 82 1.27 1.92 -5.35
C LYS A 82 1.53 0.89 -6.46
N ALA A 83 1.69 1.33 -7.71
CA ALA A 83 1.79 0.43 -8.85
C ALA A 83 2.93 -0.60 -8.74
N GLU A 84 4.10 -0.17 -8.30
CA GLU A 84 5.27 -1.05 -8.10
C GLU A 84 4.99 -2.07 -6.99
N PHE A 85 4.55 -1.62 -5.82
CA PHE A 85 4.20 -2.49 -4.70
C PHE A 85 3.16 -3.54 -5.09
N ILE A 86 2.07 -3.11 -5.74
CA ILE A 86 0.98 -4.03 -6.16
C ILE A 86 1.46 -5.02 -7.22
N SER A 87 2.28 -4.57 -8.17
CA SER A 87 2.86 -5.46 -9.20
C SER A 87 3.74 -6.55 -8.57
N GLY A 88 4.62 -6.17 -7.65
CA GLY A 88 5.48 -7.10 -6.94
C GLY A 88 4.68 -8.08 -6.08
N LEU A 89 3.68 -7.61 -5.34
CA LEU A 89 2.81 -8.47 -4.53
C LEU A 89 2.05 -9.48 -5.41
N LYS A 90 1.48 -9.03 -6.54
CA LYS A 90 0.80 -9.93 -7.49
C LYS A 90 1.75 -11.01 -8.03
N GLN A 91 3.00 -10.66 -8.31
CA GLN A 91 4.02 -11.61 -8.75
C GLN A 91 4.36 -12.63 -7.66
N GLU A 92 4.52 -12.18 -6.41
CA GLU A 92 4.79 -13.07 -5.28
C GLU A 92 3.63 -14.03 -5.01
N LEU A 93 2.39 -13.53 -4.97
CA LEU A 93 1.19 -14.36 -4.82
C LEU A 93 1.11 -15.44 -5.91
N LYS A 94 1.41 -15.06 -7.17
CA LYS A 94 1.45 -16.01 -8.29
C LYS A 94 2.54 -17.06 -8.09
N SER A 95 3.73 -16.69 -7.62
CA SER A 95 4.85 -17.61 -7.37
C SER A 95 4.52 -18.64 -6.29
N LYS A 96 3.72 -18.24 -5.28
CA LYS A 96 3.26 -19.10 -4.17
C LYS A 96 1.97 -19.86 -4.49
N GLY A 97 1.35 -19.64 -5.66
CA GLY A 97 0.08 -20.29 -6.02
C GLY A 97 -1.12 -19.80 -5.21
N ILE A 98 -1.03 -18.62 -4.58
CA ILE A 98 -2.13 -18.03 -3.81
C ILE A 98 -3.14 -17.44 -4.80
N PRO A 99 -4.44 -17.84 -4.74
CA PRO A 99 -5.45 -17.36 -5.66
C PRO A 99 -5.71 -15.85 -5.46
N MET A 100 -5.79 -15.13 -6.57
CA MET A 100 -6.09 -13.72 -6.57
C MET A 100 -7.08 -13.35 -7.66
N ARG A 101 -7.86 -12.32 -7.42
CA ARG A 101 -8.79 -11.72 -8.38
C ARG A 101 -8.84 -10.22 -8.21
N THR A 102 -9.46 -9.54 -9.16
CA THR A 102 -9.59 -8.08 -9.13
C THR A 102 -11.05 -7.69 -9.27
N VAL A 103 -11.48 -6.70 -8.50
CA VAL A 103 -12.80 -6.08 -8.60
C VAL A 103 -12.61 -4.56 -8.75
N SER A 104 -13.61 -3.88 -9.32
CA SER A 104 -13.61 -2.41 -9.41
C SER A 104 -14.00 -1.77 -8.07
N GLU A 105 -13.57 -0.52 -7.83
CA GLU A 105 -14.07 0.31 -6.72
C GLU A 105 -15.58 0.54 -6.75
N SER A 106 -16.21 0.35 -7.91
CA SER A 106 -17.65 0.44 -8.11
C SER A 106 -18.37 -0.90 -8.09
N ALA A 107 -17.66 -1.98 -7.64
CA ALA A 107 -18.26 -3.29 -7.53
C ALA A 107 -19.46 -3.27 -6.58
N THR A 108 -20.56 -3.90 -6.99
CA THR A 108 -21.74 -4.04 -6.13
C THR A 108 -21.46 -5.02 -4.98
N LYS A 109 -22.30 -4.95 -3.95
CA LYS A 109 -22.23 -5.88 -2.81
C LYS A 109 -22.29 -7.35 -3.27
N GLU A 110 -23.15 -7.65 -4.26
CA GLU A 110 -23.28 -8.98 -4.83
C GLU A 110 -21.98 -9.45 -5.50
N THR A 111 -21.28 -8.54 -6.21
CA THR A 111 -19.98 -8.81 -6.81
C THR A 111 -18.92 -9.09 -5.75
N LEU A 112 -18.89 -8.27 -4.69
CA LEU A 112 -17.97 -8.46 -3.56
C LEU A 112 -18.24 -9.79 -2.84
N LYS A 113 -19.53 -10.09 -2.58
CA LYS A 113 -19.92 -11.37 -1.97
C LYS A 113 -19.55 -12.57 -2.83
N ALA A 114 -19.76 -12.51 -4.14
CA ALA A 114 -19.36 -13.58 -5.07
C ALA A 114 -17.83 -13.76 -5.18
N ALA A 115 -17.05 -12.78 -4.72
CA ALA A 115 -15.61 -12.86 -4.65
C ALA A 115 -15.11 -13.63 -3.41
N LEU A 116 -15.92 -13.82 -2.38
CA LEU A 116 -15.56 -14.52 -1.15
C LEU A 116 -15.39 -16.04 -1.38
N ARG A 117 -14.62 -16.63 -0.49
CA ARG A 117 -14.42 -18.09 -0.36
C ARG A 117 -14.61 -18.45 1.11
N SER A 118 -15.62 -19.28 1.41
CA SER A 118 -15.97 -19.67 2.78
C SER A 118 -14.93 -20.56 3.45
N ASP A 119 -14.05 -21.20 2.68
CA ASP A 119 -12.97 -22.06 3.15
C ASP A 119 -11.63 -21.34 3.31
N LYS A 120 -11.59 -20.01 3.13
CA LYS A 120 -10.36 -19.22 3.11
C LYS A 120 -10.49 -17.89 3.86
N GLU A 121 -9.36 -17.34 4.23
CA GLU A 121 -9.26 -15.94 4.65
C GLU A 121 -9.37 -15.04 3.41
N ASN A 122 -10.36 -14.16 3.40
CA ASN A 122 -10.63 -13.25 2.30
C ASN A 122 -9.97 -11.91 2.59
N ILE A 123 -8.92 -11.57 1.84
CA ILE A 123 -8.15 -10.36 2.09
C ILE A 123 -8.38 -9.39 0.94
N PHE A 124 -9.04 -8.28 1.23
CA PHE A 124 -9.22 -7.18 0.30
C PHE A 124 -8.00 -6.27 0.31
N ILE A 125 -7.42 -6.02 -0.85
CA ILE A 125 -6.25 -5.16 -1.04
C ILE A 125 -6.61 -4.05 -2.02
N PRO A 126 -6.88 -2.81 -1.55
CA PRO A 126 -7.03 -1.66 -2.42
C PRO A 126 -5.72 -1.37 -3.15
N THR A 127 -5.77 -1.10 -4.45
CA THR A 127 -4.57 -0.78 -5.23
C THR A 127 -4.21 0.71 -5.19
N SER A 128 -4.84 1.46 -4.28
CA SER A 128 -4.53 2.85 -3.93
C SER A 128 -4.70 3.07 -2.43
N GLY A 129 -3.81 3.86 -1.85
CA GLY A 129 -3.86 4.27 -0.44
C GLY A 129 -4.64 5.56 -0.18
N ASN A 130 -5.27 6.17 -1.20
CA ASN A 130 -5.91 7.46 -1.03
C ASN A 130 -7.28 7.39 -0.33
N ASN A 131 -7.63 8.47 0.39
CA ASN A 131 -8.88 8.54 1.15
C ASN A 131 -10.15 8.50 0.27
N VAL A 132 -10.07 8.91 -0.98
CA VAL A 132 -11.22 8.89 -1.91
C VAL A 132 -11.68 7.45 -2.17
N LEU A 133 -10.73 6.53 -2.35
CA LEU A 133 -11.04 5.11 -2.48
C LEU A 133 -11.62 4.56 -1.18
N LEU A 134 -11.03 4.89 -0.02
CA LEU A 134 -11.52 4.44 1.28
C LEU A 134 -12.97 4.81 1.52
N ILE A 135 -13.34 6.07 1.30
CA ILE A 135 -14.72 6.55 1.47
C ILE A 135 -15.72 5.72 0.64
N LYS A 136 -15.31 5.24 -0.53
CA LYS A 136 -16.17 4.42 -1.40
C LYS A 136 -16.27 2.98 -0.93
N ILE A 137 -15.16 2.37 -0.53
CA ILE A 137 -15.12 0.92 -0.28
C ILE A 137 -15.46 0.54 1.17
N LEU A 138 -15.08 1.34 2.17
CA LEU A 138 -15.27 0.99 3.57
C LEU A 138 -16.73 0.70 3.93
N PRO A 139 -17.72 1.53 3.55
CA PRO A 139 -19.12 1.24 3.90
C PRO A 139 -19.61 -0.09 3.32
N GLN A 140 -19.15 -0.44 2.11
CA GLN A 140 -19.55 -1.68 1.45
C GLN A 140 -18.89 -2.91 2.08
N LEU A 141 -17.60 -2.81 2.42
CA LEU A 141 -16.88 -3.90 3.07
C LEU A 141 -17.37 -4.12 4.51
N THR A 142 -17.63 -3.05 5.26
CA THR A 142 -18.21 -3.15 6.61
C THR A 142 -19.59 -3.83 6.57
N LEU A 143 -20.43 -3.45 5.62
CA LEU A 143 -21.74 -4.08 5.44
C LEU A 143 -21.57 -5.57 5.06
N LEU A 144 -20.61 -5.88 4.20
CA LEU A 144 -20.30 -7.24 3.78
C LEU A 144 -19.91 -8.13 4.98
N VAL A 145 -19.07 -7.63 5.89
CA VAL A 145 -18.68 -8.32 7.13
C VAL A 145 -19.89 -8.56 8.02
N ARG A 146 -20.69 -7.53 8.28
CA ARG A 146 -21.86 -7.63 9.14
C ARG A 146 -22.92 -8.61 8.65
N GLU A 147 -23.10 -8.70 7.33
CA GLU A 147 -24.07 -9.62 6.72
C GLU A 147 -23.52 -11.05 6.53
N ASN A 148 -22.20 -11.24 6.61
CA ASN A 148 -21.57 -12.55 6.43
C ASN A 148 -20.61 -12.85 7.59
N PRO A 149 -21.10 -12.96 8.83
CA PRO A 149 -20.25 -13.10 10.03
C PRO A 149 -19.51 -14.44 10.11
N ALA A 150 -19.85 -15.39 9.26
CA ALA A 150 -19.14 -16.68 9.16
C ALA A 150 -17.93 -16.64 8.23
N GLU A 151 -17.79 -15.57 7.45
CA GLU A 151 -16.69 -15.39 6.52
C GLU A 151 -15.54 -14.63 7.18
N ASN A 152 -14.32 -15.11 7.03
CA ASN A 152 -13.13 -14.39 7.48
C ASN A 152 -12.79 -13.32 6.43
N ILE A 153 -13.01 -12.06 6.76
CA ILE A 153 -12.82 -10.92 5.86
C ILE A 153 -11.89 -9.92 6.51
N HIS A 154 -10.79 -9.59 5.85
CA HIS A 154 -9.79 -8.63 6.29
C HIS A 154 -9.53 -7.58 5.22
N LEU A 155 -9.14 -6.38 5.63
CA LEU A 155 -8.71 -5.31 4.73
C LEU A 155 -7.22 -5.03 4.94
N PHE A 156 -6.45 -5.10 3.87
CA PHE A 156 -5.02 -4.73 3.90
C PHE A 156 -4.87 -3.21 4.04
N GLY A 157 -4.24 -2.77 5.13
CA GLY A 157 -4.00 -1.36 5.44
C GLY A 157 -2.69 -0.84 4.88
N TYR A 158 -2.66 0.46 4.63
CA TYR A 158 -1.44 1.18 4.26
C TYR A 158 -0.99 2.13 5.39
N PRO A 159 0.33 2.37 5.57
CA PRO A 159 0.84 3.25 6.62
C PRO A 159 0.23 4.66 6.63
N GLU A 160 -0.07 5.20 5.45
CA GLU A 160 -0.70 6.51 5.31
C GLU A 160 -2.11 6.59 5.90
N TRP A 161 -2.79 5.46 6.09
CA TRP A 161 -4.14 5.41 6.66
C TRP A 161 -4.17 5.75 8.16
N GLN A 162 -3.04 5.72 8.81
CA GLN A 162 -2.92 6.21 10.20
C GLN A 162 -3.36 7.67 10.32
N THR A 163 -3.24 8.46 9.26
CA THR A 163 -3.71 9.84 9.22
C THR A 163 -5.23 9.95 9.08
N TYR A 164 -5.91 8.89 8.65
CA TYR A 164 -7.36 8.82 8.44
C TYR A 164 -8.11 8.10 9.57
N THR A 165 -7.40 7.63 10.59
CA THR A 165 -7.97 6.84 11.69
C THR A 165 -9.13 7.53 12.37
N ARG A 166 -9.07 8.87 12.55
CA ARG A 166 -10.15 9.64 13.17
C ARG A 166 -11.49 9.50 12.46
N ASP A 167 -11.46 9.43 11.13
CA ASP A 167 -12.67 9.42 10.28
C ASP A 167 -13.20 8.01 10.02
N HIS A 168 -12.35 6.97 10.17
CA HIS A 168 -12.65 5.60 9.76
C HIS A 168 -12.39 4.55 10.84
N LEU A 169 -12.21 4.96 12.11
CA LEU A 169 -11.80 4.07 13.19
C LEU A 169 -12.69 2.83 13.34
N GLU A 170 -14.00 3.01 13.35
CA GLU A 170 -14.96 1.91 13.50
C GLU A 170 -14.86 0.90 12.35
N ASN A 171 -14.74 1.41 11.11
CA ASN A 171 -14.59 0.55 9.94
C ASN A 171 -13.28 -0.24 9.97
N PHE A 172 -12.19 0.38 10.42
CA PHE A 172 -10.90 -0.29 10.52
C PHE A 172 -10.91 -1.40 11.57
N PHE A 173 -11.59 -1.19 12.69
CA PHE A 173 -11.79 -2.23 13.70
C PHE A 173 -12.60 -3.41 13.18
N GLU A 174 -13.71 -3.14 12.47
CA GLU A 174 -14.56 -4.21 11.95
C GLU A 174 -13.90 -5.01 10.82
N LEU A 175 -12.94 -4.42 10.10
CA LEU A 175 -12.24 -5.02 8.97
C LEU A 175 -10.85 -5.55 9.33
N ASP A 176 -10.47 -5.50 10.60
CA ASP A 176 -9.18 -5.98 11.11
C ASP A 176 -7.99 -5.40 10.32
N VAL A 177 -7.95 -4.04 10.21
CA VAL A 177 -6.95 -3.28 9.45
C VAL A 177 -5.72 -2.98 10.27
#